data_2cf7f737cea9401a935f287e82b19745
#
_entry.id   2cf7f737cea9401a935f287e82b19745
#
_cell.length_a   1.000
_cell.length_b   1.000
_cell.length_c   1.000
_cell.angle_alpha   90.00
_cell.angle_beta   90.00
_cell.angle_gamma   90.00
#
_symmetry.space_group_name_H-M   'P 1'
#
loop_
_entity.id
_entity.type
_entity.pdbx_description
1 polymer ?
#
loop_
_entity_poly.entity_id
_entity_poly.type
_entity_poly.pdbx_seq_one_letter_code
_entity_poly.pdbx_strand_id
1 'polypeptide(L)' 'VHVDLVVDSAEEQSAEVDRLVELGATRVAWTYPDDPDFVVLADTEGNRFCVVDASHG' A
#
# COMPACT_ATOMS: atom_id res chain seq x y z
N VAL A 1 8.56 11.91 5.47
CA VAL A 1 9.29 10.64 5.34
C VAL A 1 8.37 9.59 4.73
N HIS A 2 8.78 9.02 3.63
CA HIS A 2 8.04 7.92 3.00
C HIS A 2 8.53 6.60 3.56
N VAL A 3 7.58 5.77 3.97
CA VAL A 3 7.86 4.40 4.36
C VAL A 3 7.23 3.50 3.31
N ASP A 4 8.03 2.62 2.73
CA ASP A 4 7.55 1.67 1.75
C ASP A 4 7.62 0.26 2.34
N LEU A 5 6.49 -0.43 2.31
CA LEU A 5 6.43 -1.83 2.67
C LEU A 5 6.47 -2.65 1.38
N VAL A 6 7.46 -3.51 1.27
CA VAL A 6 7.65 -4.33 0.07
C VAL A 6 7.18 -5.74 0.34
N VAL A 7 6.32 -6.26 -0.52
CA VAL A 7 5.80 -7.62 -0.44
C VAL A 7 6.20 -8.39 -1.72
N ASP A 8 6.09 -9.70 -1.68
CA ASP A 8 6.63 -10.55 -2.75
C ASP A 8 5.62 -10.92 -3.83
N SER A 9 4.34 -10.60 -3.64
CA SER A 9 3.30 -10.92 -4.61
C SER A 9 2.11 -9.99 -4.50
N ALA A 10 1.27 -9.97 -5.53
CA ALA A 10 0.03 -9.20 -5.51
C ALA A 10 -0.94 -9.71 -4.45
N GLU A 11 -0.94 -11.01 -4.19
CA GLU A 11 -1.77 -11.58 -3.13
C GLU A 11 -1.32 -11.09 -1.76
N GLU A 12 -0.02 -11.07 -1.52
CA GLU A 12 0.53 -10.53 -0.28
C GLU A 12 0.26 -9.04 -0.13
N GLN A 13 0.34 -8.29 -1.24
CA GLN A 13 0.01 -6.88 -1.23
C GLN A 13 -1.43 -6.66 -0.79
N SER A 14 -2.37 -7.39 -1.37
CA SER A 14 -3.78 -7.26 -1.03
C SER A 14 -4.04 -7.64 0.42
N ALA A 15 -3.45 -8.75 0.89
CA ALA A 15 -3.61 -9.19 2.28
C ALA A 15 -3.02 -8.17 3.26
N GLU A 16 -1.87 -7.59 2.94
CA GLU A 16 -1.23 -6.59 3.79
C GLU A 16 -2.05 -5.31 3.85
N VAL A 17 -2.60 -4.86 2.72
CA VAL A 17 -3.47 -3.69 2.67
C VAL A 17 -4.70 -3.92 3.54
N ASP A 18 -5.35 -5.07 3.42
CA ASP A 18 -6.53 -5.39 4.22
C ASP A 18 -6.21 -5.41 5.71
N ARG A 19 -5.08 -6.00 6.08
CA ARG A 19 -4.63 -6.06 7.47
C ARG A 19 -4.40 -4.66 8.04
N LEU A 20 -3.74 -3.81 7.27
CA LEU A 20 -3.44 -2.44 7.69
C LEU A 20 -4.70 -1.59 7.82
N VAL A 21 -5.66 -1.77 6.92
CA VAL A 21 -6.94 -1.07 7.00
C VAL A 21 -7.69 -1.51 8.27
N GLU A 22 -7.67 -2.78 8.62
CA GLU A 22 -8.26 -3.25 9.87
C GLU A 22 -7.59 -2.64 11.10
N LEU A 23 -6.31 -2.32 11.02
CA LEU A 23 -5.56 -1.67 12.10
C LEU A 23 -5.76 -0.15 12.15
N GLY A 24 -6.56 0.40 11.26
CA GLY A 24 -6.91 1.81 11.26
C GLY A 24 -6.35 2.63 10.10
N ALA A 25 -5.57 2.02 9.21
CA ALA A 25 -5.09 2.73 8.04
C ALA A 25 -6.23 3.00 7.05
N THR A 26 -6.06 4.02 6.23
CA THR A 26 -7.06 4.43 5.23
C THR A 26 -6.42 4.45 3.86
N ARG A 27 -7.14 3.96 2.85
CA ARG A 27 -6.69 4.09 1.47
C ARG A 27 -6.77 5.54 1.04
N VAL A 28 -5.69 6.03 0.44
CA VAL A 28 -5.59 7.42 -0.03
C VAL A 28 -5.99 7.47 -1.51
N ALA A 29 -6.81 8.45 -1.87
CA ALA A 29 -7.08 8.72 -3.28
C ALA A 29 -5.79 9.23 -3.92
N TRP A 30 -5.31 8.51 -4.93
CA TRP A 30 -4.04 8.78 -5.57
C TRP A 30 -4.18 8.61 -7.08
N THR A 31 -3.41 9.37 -7.84
CA THR A 31 -3.38 9.21 -9.29
C THR A 31 -2.42 8.08 -9.63
N TYR A 32 -2.98 6.90 -9.88
CA TYR A 32 -2.18 5.73 -10.21
C TYR A 32 -1.86 5.70 -11.71
N PRO A 33 -0.66 5.22 -12.09
CA PRO A 33 -0.38 4.92 -13.49
C PRO A 33 -1.19 3.69 -13.92
N ASP A 34 -1.17 3.40 -15.23
CA ASP A 34 -1.71 2.14 -15.71
C ASP A 34 -0.89 1.00 -15.09
N ASP A 35 -1.56 -0.01 -14.59
CA ASP A 35 -0.91 -1.19 -14.00
C ASP A 35 0.05 -0.84 -12.85
N PRO A 36 -0.45 -0.21 -11.78
CA PRO A 36 0.40 0.20 -10.65
C PRO A 36 0.87 -1.01 -9.83
N ASP A 37 2.08 -0.93 -9.31
CA ASP A 37 2.64 -1.95 -8.42
C ASP A 37 2.58 -1.56 -6.94
N PHE A 38 1.92 -0.47 -6.61
CA PHE A 38 1.88 0.06 -5.26
C PHE A 38 0.48 0.53 -4.87
N VAL A 39 0.21 0.53 -3.57
CA VAL A 39 -1.02 1.08 -2.99
C VAL A 39 -0.62 2.11 -1.95
N VAL A 40 -1.20 3.30 -2.01
CA VAL A 40 -0.92 4.38 -1.05
C VAL A 40 -1.95 4.33 0.07
N LEU A 41 -1.45 4.31 1.30
CA LEU A 41 -2.28 4.30 2.51
C LEU A 41 -1.85 5.45 3.42
N ALA A 42 -2.72 5.81 4.35
CA ALA A 42 -2.40 6.74 5.42
C ALA A 42 -2.67 6.06 6.76
N ASP A 43 -1.78 6.27 7.73
CA ASP A 43 -2.00 5.77 9.08
C ASP A 43 -2.97 6.66 9.86
N THR A 44 -3.23 6.33 11.12
CA THR A 44 -4.17 7.08 11.96
C THR A 44 -3.71 8.50 12.24
N GLU A 45 -2.45 8.81 12.05
CA GLU A 45 -1.89 10.15 12.22
C GLU A 45 -1.78 10.92 10.91
N GLY A 46 -2.22 10.32 9.82
CA GLY A 46 -2.18 10.95 8.50
C GLY A 46 -0.86 10.79 7.75
N ASN A 47 0.08 10.02 8.28
CA ASN A 47 1.34 9.73 7.58
C ASN A 47 1.08 8.77 6.43
N ARG A 48 1.60 9.10 5.25
CA ARG A 48 1.40 8.28 4.05
C ARG A 48 2.53 7.29 3.88
N PHE A 49 2.17 6.11 3.40
CA PHE A 49 3.13 5.07 3.07
C PHE A 49 2.59 4.23 1.92
N CYS A 50 3.48 3.47 1.28
CA CYS A 50 3.12 2.63 0.15
C CYS A 50 3.33 1.15 0.47
N VAL A 51 2.45 0.30 -0.05
CA VAL A 51 2.67 -1.15 -0.07
C VAL A 51 3.02 -1.52 -1.50
N VAL A 52 4.23 -2.00 -1.72
CA VAL A 52 4.79 -2.24 -3.06
C VAL A 52 4.87 -3.75 -3.33
N ASP A 53 4.36 -4.17 -4.47
CA ASP A 53 4.48 -5.55 -4.96
C ASP A 53 5.79 -5.69 -5.74
N ALA A 54 6.77 -6.32 -5.13
CA ALA A 54 8.10 -6.50 -5.74
C ALA A 54 8.10 -7.52 -6.88
N SER A 55 7.04 -8.32 -7.02
CA SER A 55 6.94 -9.28 -8.12
C SER A 55 6.44 -8.64 -9.41
N HIS A 56 5.91 -7.42 -9.32
CA HIS A 56 5.40 -6.70 -10.48
C HIS A 56 6.57 -6.28 -11.37
N GLY A 57 6.55 -6.68 -12.59
CA GLY A 57 7.68 -6.41 -13.45
C GLY A 57 7.36 -5.77 -14.76
#